data_e22db45a7d477138cea6a51f9e924ec1
#
_entry.id   e22db45a7d477138cea6a51f9e924ec1
#
_cell.length_a   1.000
_cell.length_b   1.000
_cell.length_c   1.000
_cell.angle_alpha   90.00
_cell.angle_beta   90.00
_cell.angle_gamma   90.00
#
_symmetry.space_group_name_H-M   'P 1'
#
loop_
_entity.id
_entity.type
_entity.pdbx_description
1 polymer ?
#
loop_
_entity_poly.entity_id
_entity_poly.type
_entity_poly.pdbx_seq_one_letter_code
_entity_poly.pdbx_strand_id
1 'polypeptide(L)'
;MNVLITGASRGIGRACAEAFAAVGHRVTALARTAEQLTTLRDKYGDHIEPLVADLMQELTLTTIYDVVVLNAAFYAPGGLLDARDVYAESFVLNVLANHRLARQLLPSMRARGRGHLVVIGSTATDRTSPHMTAYAATKKALRGLYEGWELELADTGVLTTLIAPGATLTSSWDGETLPPRMLAAADVAALVYRAVAEGLTGRIVLRAD
;
A
#
# COMPACT_ATOMS: atom_id res chain seq x y z
N MET A 1 1.97 -4.88 -17.99
CA MET A 1 1.66 -3.61 -17.30
C MET A 1 2.89 -3.11 -16.56
N ASN A 2 3.04 -1.80 -16.42
CA ASN A 2 4.01 -1.19 -15.52
C ASN A 2 3.32 -0.92 -14.17
N VAL A 3 3.85 -1.50 -13.10
CA VAL A 3 3.24 -1.47 -11.77
C VAL A 3 4.18 -0.80 -10.78
N LEU A 4 3.73 0.20 -10.05
CA LEU A 4 4.45 0.75 -8.90
C LEU A 4 3.90 0.14 -7.61
N ILE A 5 4.78 -0.38 -6.76
CA ILE A 5 4.40 -0.88 -5.44
C ILE A 5 5.27 -0.23 -4.38
N THR A 6 4.63 0.49 -3.46
CA THR A 6 5.32 1.15 -2.35
C THR A 6 5.40 0.24 -1.13
N GLY A 7 6.51 0.32 -0.38
CA GLY A 7 6.77 -0.57 0.75
C GLY A 7 7.02 -2.02 0.33
N ALA A 8 7.68 -2.23 -0.82
CA ALA A 8 7.84 -3.53 -1.45
C ALA A 8 8.94 -4.42 -0.83
N SER A 9 9.65 -3.96 0.20
CA SER A 9 10.76 -4.72 0.80
C SER A 9 10.28 -5.92 1.64
N ARG A 10 9.07 -5.87 2.22
CA ARG A 10 8.55 -6.90 3.12
C ARG A 10 7.02 -6.93 3.13
N GLY A 11 6.46 -7.94 3.82
CA GLY A 11 5.03 -8.05 4.10
C GLY A 11 4.16 -8.02 2.86
N ILE A 12 3.02 -7.32 2.94
CA ILE A 12 2.03 -7.23 1.86
C ILE A 12 2.65 -6.65 0.58
N GLY A 13 3.44 -5.58 0.68
CA GLY A 13 4.05 -4.95 -0.49
C GLY A 13 4.99 -5.88 -1.24
N ARG A 14 5.81 -6.68 -0.52
CA ARG A 14 6.68 -7.70 -1.12
C ARG A 14 5.84 -8.79 -1.80
N ALA A 15 4.83 -9.30 -1.13
CA ALA A 15 3.95 -10.32 -1.70
C ALA A 15 3.21 -9.81 -2.96
N CYS A 16 2.79 -8.54 -2.97
CA CYS A 16 2.24 -7.92 -4.18
C CYS A 16 3.28 -7.85 -5.31
N ALA A 17 4.52 -7.41 -5.01
CA ALA A 17 5.58 -7.36 -6.02
C ALA A 17 5.86 -8.73 -6.63
N GLU A 18 5.92 -9.76 -5.79
CA GLU A 18 6.09 -11.15 -6.23
C GLU A 18 4.90 -11.64 -7.08
N ALA A 19 3.65 -11.33 -6.68
CA ALA A 19 2.46 -11.76 -7.42
C ALA A 19 2.40 -11.15 -8.82
N PHE A 20 2.70 -9.85 -8.96
CA PHE A 20 2.71 -9.20 -10.28
C PHE A 20 3.90 -9.63 -11.14
N ALA A 21 5.10 -9.77 -10.57
CA ALA A 21 6.29 -10.19 -11.30
C ALA A 21 6.19 -11.64 -11.78
N ALA A 22 5.62 -12.55 -10.98
CA ALA A 22 5.45 -13.97 -11.33
C ALA A 22 4.60 -14.19 -12.59
N VAL A 23 3.73 -13.25 -12.93
CA VAL A 23 2.89 -13.31 -14.15
C VAL A 23 3.41 -12.40 -15.27
N GLY A 24 4.67 -11.95 -15.17
CA GLY A 24 5.38 -11.26 -16.24
C GLY A 24 5.13 -9.74 -16.30
N HIS A 25 4.57 -9.11 -15.26
CA HIS A 25 4.46 -7.66 -15.21
C HIS A 25 5.79 -7.01 -14.79
N ARG A 26 6.02 -5.78 -15.25
CA ARG A 26 7.17 -4.97 -14.85
C ARG A 26 6.81 -4.19 -13.57
N VAL A 27 7.50 -4.48 -12.48
CA VAL A 27 7.21 -3.92 -11.16
C VAL A 27 8.34 -3.01 -10.70
N THR A 28 8.08 -1.73 -10.52
CA THR A 28 8.95 -0.83 -9.76
C THR A 28 8.67 -1.06 -8.28
N ALA A 29 9.59 -1.76 -7.61
CA ALA A 29 9.51 -2.09 -6.20
C ALA A 29 10.18 -0.98 -5.37
N LEU A 30 9.38 -0.13 -4.73
CA LEU A 30 9.86 1.02 -3.98
C LEU A 30 9.91 0.72 -2.48
N ALA A 31 11.09 0.88 -1.88
CA ALA A 31 11.30 0.80 -0.42
C ALA A 31 12.64 1.45 -0.01
N ARG A 32 12.88 1.59 1.29
CA ARG A 32 14.12 2.14 1.83
C ARG A 32 15.29 1.15 1.88
N THR A 33 14.99 -0.14 1.94
CA THR A 33 15.98 -1.21 2.19
C THR A 33 16.42 -1.84 0.87
N ALA A 34 17.61 -1.46 0.40
CA ALA A 34 18.17 -1.90 -0.87
C ALA A 34 18.35 -3.44 -0.93
N GLU A 35 18.90 -4.05 0.13
CA GLU A 35 19.17 -5.49 0.18
C GLU A 35 17.91 -6.33 -0.11
N GLN A 36 16.79 -6.00 0.53
CA GLN A 36 15.54 -6.72 0.35
C GLN A 36 14.93 -6.53 -1.05
N LEU A 37 15.15 -5.38 -1.67
CA LEU A 37 14.75 -5.15 -3.06
C LEU A 37 15.65 -5.92 -4.03
N THR A 38 16.94 -6.03 -3.72
CA THR A 38 17.89 -6.84 -4.50
C THR A 38 17.47 -8.31 -4.50
N THR A 39 17.10 -8.87 -3.34
CA THR A 39 16.60 -10.26 -3.28
C THR A 39 15.34 -10.50 -4.11
N LEU A 40 14.48 -9.49 -4.26
CA LEU A 40 13.34 -9.58 -5.18
C LEU A 40 13.81 -9.62 -6.65
N ARG A 41 14.75 -8.75 -7.01
CA ARG A 41 15.32 -8.70 -8.35
C ARG A 41 16.06 -9.99 -8.71
N ASP A 42 16.84 -10.54 -7.78
CA ASP A 42 17.54 -11.81 -7.99
C ASP A 42 16.58 -12.96 -8.31
N LYS A 43 15.40 -12.95 -7.66
CA LYS A 43 14.36 -13.97 -7.87
C LYS A 43 13.56 -13.81 -9.15
N TYR A 44 13.26 -12.58 -9.55
CA TYR A 44 12.34 -12.28 -10.66
C TYR A 44 12.99 -11.58 -11.85
N GLY A 45 14.29 -11.34 -11.81
CA GLY A 45 15.06 -10.75 -12.90
C GLY A 45 14.53 -9.36 -13.30
N ASP A 46 14.43 -9.15 -14.61
CA ASP A 46 14.01 -7.87 -15.21
C ASP A 46 12.53 -7.52 -14.98
N HIS A 47 11.75 -8.41 -14.37
CA HIS A 47 10.39 -8.09 -13.94
C HIS A 47 10.36 -7.21 -12.68
N ILE A 48 11.46 -7.10 -11.95
CA ILE A 48 11.60 -6.21 -10.78
C ILE A 48 12.62 -5.13 -11.05
N GLU A 49 12.20 -3.88 -10.93
CA GLU A 49 13.04 -2.70 -10.91
C GLU A 49 13.10 -2.16 -9.46
N PRO A 50 14.23 -2.35 -8.76
CA PRO A 50 14.41 -1.82 -7.41
C PRO A 50 14.49 -0.29 -7.44
N LEU A 51 13.67 0.37 -6.64
CA LEU A 51 13.73 1.81 -6.40
C LEU A 51 13.94 2.08 -4.91
N VAL A 52 15.19 2.38 -4.56
CA VAL A 52 15.54 2.69 -3.16
C VAL A 52 15.24 4.16 -2.89
N ALA A 53 14.21 4.42 -2.09
CA ALA A 53 13.81 5.77 -1.71
C ALA A 53 13.06 5.80 -0.37
N ASP A 54 13.15 6.93 0.33
CA ASP A 54 12.36 7.21 1.52
C ASP A 54 11.19 8.12 1.14
N LEU A 55 9.97 7.62 1.28
CA LEU A 55 8.74 8.36 0.99
C LEU A 55 8.46 9.51 1.98
N MET A 56 9.20 9.60 3.06
CA MET A 56 9.16 10.77 3.95
C MET A 56 9.89 11.97 3.35
N GLN A 57 10.76 11.73 2.36
CA GLN A 57 11.47 12.75 1.59
C GLN A 57 10.75 13.07 0.27
N GLU A 58 11.19 14.12 -0.41
CA GLU A 58 10.72 14.42 -1.75
C GLU A 58 11.21 13.35 -2.73
N LEU A 59 10.31 12.89 -3.58
CA LEU A 59 10.58 11.90 -4.61
C LEU A 59 9.88 12.30 -5.90
N THR A 60 10.62 12.35 -7.00
CA THR A 60 10.05 12.56 -8.33
C THR A 60 10.11 11.26 -9.13
N LEU A 61 8.94 10.83 -9.60
CA LEU A 61 8.78 9.65 -10.45
C LEU A 61 8.44 10.11 -11.88
N THR A 62 9.22 9.68 -12.85
CA THR A 62 9.02 10.03 -14.27
C THR A 62 8.40 8.88 -15.08
N THR A 63 8.41 7.68 -14.52
CA THR A 63 7.83 6.49 -15.18
C THR A 63 6.32 6.58 -15.22
N ILE A 64 5.75 6.16 -16.35
CA ILE A 64 4.30 6.03 -16.52
C ILE A 64 3.87 4.64 -16.04
N TYR A 65 3.01 4.61 -15.05
CA TYR A 65 2.47 3.38 -14.49
C TYR A 65 1.05 3.12 -14.97
N ASP A 66 0.72 1.84 -15.15
CA ASP A 66 -0.65 1.38 -15.40
C ASP A 66 -1.37 1.07 -14.09
N VAL A 67 -0.61 0.62 -13.09
CA VAL A 67 -1.11 0.31 -11.75
C VAL A 67 -0.22 0.95 -10.70
N VAL A 68 -0.82 1.53 -9.68
CA VAL A 68 -0.12 2.06 -8.50
C VAL A 68 -0.71 1.42 -7.26
N VAL A 69 0.14 0.72 -6.48
CA VAL A 69 -0.24 0.13 -5.18
C VAL A 69 0.39 0.95 -4.06
N LEU A 70 -0.43 1.77 -3.41
CA LEU A 70 -0.05 2.55 -2.23
C LEU A 70 -0.15 1.67 -0.99
N ASN A 71 0.96 1.01 -0.64
CA ASN A 71 1.04 0.07 0.47
C ASN A 71 1.96 0.56 1.60
N ALA A 72 2.98 1.36 1.30
CA ALA A 72 3.92 1.83 2.32
C ALA A 72 3.21 2.46 3.51
N ALA A 73 3.49 1.96 4.69
CA ALA A 73 2.94 2.46 5.93
C ALA A 73 3.89 2.16 7.10
N PHE A 74 3.84 3.02 8.10
CA PHE A 74 4.42 2.80 9.40
C PHE A 74 3.35 2.22 10.31
N TYR A 75 3.54 0.96 10.71
CA TYR A 75 2.75 0.34 11.75
C TYR A 75 3.48 0.56 13.07
N ALA A 76 2.95 1.45 13.88
CA ALA A 76 3.44 1.67 15.22
C ALA A 76 2.24 1.70 16.16
N PRO A 77 2.24 0.86 17.19
CA PRO A 77 1.37 1.07 18.34
C PRO A 77 1.62 2.45 18.92
N GLY A 78 0.57 3.15 19.29
CA GLY A 78 0.68 4.49 19.87
C GLY A 78 -0.67 4.92 20.44
N GLY A 79 -0.76 4.88 21.75
CA GLY A 79 -1.89 5.39 22.54
C GLY A 79 -1.65 6.83 22.99
N LEU A 80 -2.68 7.44 23.56
CA LEU A 80 -2.62 8.82 24.05
C LEU A 80 -1.58 9.02 25.17
N LEU A 81 -1.38 8.00 26.00
CA LEU A 81 -0.52 8.07 27.18
C LEU A 81 0.79 7.31 27.02
N ASP A 82 1.10 6.83 25.82
CA ASP A 82 2.34 6.12 25.56
C ASP A 82 3.52 7.10 25.57
N ALA A 83 4.67 6.64 26.10
CA ALA A 83 5.85 7.49 26.25
C ALA A 83 6.42 7.97 24.90
N ARG A 84 6.24 7.19 23.82
CA ARG A 84 6.66 7.56 22.47
C ARG A 84 5.49 8.17 21.70
N ASP A 85 5.65 9.43 21.28
CA ASP A 85 4.75 10.05 20.31
C ASP A 85 5.12 9.61 18.89
N VAL A 86 4.23 8.85 18.25
CA VAL A 86 4.39 8.34 16.87
C VAL A 86 3.44 9.00 15.88
N TYR A 87 2.64 9.99 16.32
CA TYR A 87 1.56 10.54 15.50
C TYR A 87 2.08 11.28 14.27
N ALA A 88 2.98 12.24 14.46
CA ALA A 88 3.50 13.05 13.35
C ALA A 88 4.18 12.17 12.29
N GLU A 89 5.07 11.28 12.70
CA GLU A 89 5.76 10.34 11.81
C GLU A 89 4.79 9.44 11.05
N SER A 90 3.79 8.90 11.75
CA SER A 90 2.75 8.06 11.17
C SER A 90 1.91 8.82 10.13
N PHE A 91 1.53 10.07 10.40
CA PHE A 91 0.78 10.88 9.45
C PHE A 91 1.61 11.25 8.21
N VAL A 92 2.88 11.58 8.40
CA VAL A 92 3.78 11.90 7.27
C VAL A 92 3.87 10.73 6.30
N LEU A 93 4.12 9.51 6.78
CA LEU A 93 4.26 8.35 5.89
C LEU A 93 2.91 7.81 5.42
N ASN A 94 1.97 7.54 6.36
CA ASN A 94 0.75 6.80 6.04
C ASN A 94 -0.27 7.65 5.26
N VAL A 95 -0.20 8.98 5.37
CA VAL A 95 -1.20 9.90 4.78
C VAL A 95 -0.55 10.82 3.75
N LEU A 96 0.37 11.69 4.19
CA LEU A 96 0.90 12.74 3.32
C LEU A 96 1.77 12.20 2.18
N ALA A 97 2.59 11.18 2.43
CA ALA A 97 3.41 10.54 1.39
C ALA A 97 2.53 9.88 0.32
N ASN A 98 1.47 9.16 0.72
CA ASN A 98 0.52 8.57 -0.20
C ASN A 98 -0.22 9.64 -1.01
N HIS A 99 -0.61 10.76 -0.38
CA HIS A 99 -1.23 11.89 -1.09
C HIS A 99 -0.27 12.54 -2.10
N ARG A 100 1.01 12.76 -1.73
CA ARG A 100 2.01 13.30 -2.67
C ARG A 100 2.20 12.41 -3.89
N LEU A 101 2.29 11.08 -3.70
CA LEU A 101 2.37 10.13 -4.81
C LEU A 101 1.12 10.14 -5.68
N ALA A 102 -0.06 10.13 -5.09
CA ALA A 102 -1.32 10.22 -5.83
C ALA A 102 -1.36 11.49 -6.69
N ARG A 103 -1.05 12.66 -6.12
CA ARG A 103 -0.97 13.92 -6.85
C ARG A 103 0.01 13.92 -8.01
N GLN A 104 1.12 13.19 -7.90
CA GLN A 104 2.13 13.10 -8.94
C GLN A 104 1.72 12.14 -10.06
N LEU A 105 1.10 11.02 -9.73
CA LEU A 105 0.89 9.90 -10.68
C LEU A 105 -0.49 9.90 -11.34
N LEU A 106 -1.54 10.27 -10.62
CA LEU A 106 -2.91 10.21 -11.13
C LEU A 106 -3.21 11.15 -12.31
N PRO A 107 -2.61 12.36 -12.43
CA PRO A 107 -2.85 13.20 -13.59
C PRO A 107 -2.50 12.52 -14.92
N SER A 108 -1.42 11.72 -14.96
CA SER A 108 -1.03 10.99 -16.16
C SER A 108 -2.00 9.84 -16.49
N MET A 109 -2.53 9.15 -15.47
CA MET A 109 -3.56 8.12 -15.65
C MET A 109 -4.86 8.74 -16.18
N ARG A 110 -5.30 9.85 -15.57
CA ARG A 110 -6.48 10.60 -16.00
C ARG A 110 -6.37 11.07 -17.45
N ALA A 111 -5.21 11.65 -17.81
CA ALA A 111 -4.99 12.14 -19.20
C ALA A 111 -5.02 11.00 -20.23
N ARG A 112 -4.65 9.78 -19.84
CA ARG A 112 -4.72 8.59 -20.70
C ARG A 112 -6.09 7.90 -20.69
N GLY A 113 -6.99 8.31 -19.82
CA GLY A 113 -8.31 7.68 -19.62
C GLY A 113 -8.21 6.24 -19.12
N ARG A 114 -7.10 5.85 -18.45
CA ARG A 114 -6.88 4.50 -17.94
C ARG A 114 -5.82 4.45 -16.87
N GLY A 115 -5.96 3.52 -15.94
CA GLY A 115 -5.05 3.23 -14.85
C GLY A 115 -5.80 2.62 -13.68
N HIS A 116 -5.09 2.07 -12.71
CA HIS A 116 -5.69 1.52 -11.51
C HIS A 116 -4.90 1.96 -10.27
N LEU A 117 -5.54 2.71 -9.39
CA LEU A 117 -5.02 3.06 -8.08
C LEU A 117 -5.54 2.06 -7.05
N VAL A 118 -4.63 1.31 -6.43
CA VAL A 118 -4.94 0.42 -5.30
C VAL A 118 -4.34 0.99 -4.02
N VAL A 119 -5.16 1.16 -3.00
CA VAL A 119 -4.73 1.66 -1.68
C VAL A 119 -4.86 0.55 -0.64
N ILE A 120 -3.79 0.28 0.10
CA ILE A 120 -3.84 -0.68 1.21
C ILE A 120 -4.27 0.06 2.49
N GLY A 121 -5.56 -0.09 2.79
CA GLY A 121 -6.20 0.41 4.00
C GLY A 121 -5.97 -0.50 5.21
N SER A 122 -7.00 -0.64 6.04
CA SER A 122 -7.05 -1.57 7.18
C SER A 122 -8.47 -1.67 7.72
N THR A 123 -8.83 -2.79 8.34
CA THR A 123 -10.05 -2.91 9.16
C THR A 123 -9.98 -2.10 10.46
N ALA A 124 -8.80 -1.58 10.84
CA ALA A 124 -8.65 -0.62 11.95
C ALA A 124 -9.45 0.69 11.72
N THR A 125 -9.89 0.95 10.48
CA THR A 125 -10.82 2.05 10.18
C THR A 125 -12.23 1.81 10.74
N ASP A 126 -12.62 0.56 10.88
CA ASP A 126 -13.97 0.17 11.34
C ASP A 126 -14.02 0.05 12.87
N ARG A 127 -12.96 -0.51 13.46
CA ARG A 127 -12.84 -0.70 14.91
C ARG A 127 -11.40 -0.47 15.37
N THR A 128 -11.22 0.50 16.27
CA THR A 128 -9.93 0.82 16.88
C THR A 128 -9.74 -0.03 18.15
N SER A 129 -8.50 -0.43 18.43
CA SER A 129 -8.10 -1.09 19.69
C SER A 129 -7.32 -0.13 20.59
N PRO A 130 -7.23 -0.39 21.90
CA PRO A 130 -6.29 0.32 22.77
C PRO A 130 -4.87 0.31 22.18
N HIS A 131 -4.07 1.32 22.44
CA HIS A 131 -2.72 1.53 21.92
C HIS A 131 -2.57 1.56 20.38
N MET A 132 -3.70 1.53 19.63
CA MET A 132 -3.69 1.61 18.15
C MET A 132 -4.21 2.96 17.64
N THR A 133 -4.34 3.96 18.50
CA THR A 133 -5.00 5.23 18.15
C THR A 133 -4.28 5.94 17.00
N ALA A 134 -2.95 6.07 17.06
CA ALA A 134 -2.17 6.73 16.02
C ALA A 134 -2.33 6.02 14.67
N TYR A 135 -2.14 4.71 14.63
CA TYR A 135 -2.30 3.92 13.41
C TYR A 135 -3.72 3.99 12.84
N ALA A 136 -4.74 3.78 13.69
CA ALA A 136 -6.13 3.83 13.26
C ALA A 136 -6.54 5.22 12.74
N ALA A 137 -6.04 6.31 13.37
CA ALA A 137 -6.27 7.67 12.91
C ALA A 137 -5.71 7.88 11.51
N THR A 138 -4.45 7.43 11.26
CA THR A 138 -3.85 7.55 9.92
C THR A 138 -4.58 6.73 8.86
N LYS A 139 -5.04 5.52 9.20
CA LYS A 139 -5.80 4.68 8.25
C LYS A 139 -7.21 5.23 7.97
N LYS A 140 -7.86 5.88 8.95
CA LYS A 140 -9.12 6.61 8.72
C LYS A 140 -8.89 7.84 7.83
N ALA A 141 -7.82 8.61 8.06
CA ALA A 141 -7.45 9.73 7.22
C ALA A 141 -7.15 9.30 5.77
N LEU A 142 -6.36 8.22 5.60
CA LEU A 142 -6.07 7.65 4.28
C LEU A 142 -7.34 7.16 3.57
N ARG A 143 -8.28 6.56 4.31
CA ARG A 143 -9.58 6.17 3.76
C ARG A 143 -10.37 7.39 3.30
N GLY A 144 -10.41 8.48 4.06
CA GLY A 144 -11.07 9.72 3.65
C GLY A 144 -10.44 10.34 2.40
N LEU A 145 -9.10 10.31 2.27
CA LEU A 145 -8.43 10.72 1.03
C LEU A 145 -8.84 9.84 -0.15
N TYR A 146 -8.85 8.52 0.04
CA TYR A 146 -9.27 7.57 -0.99
C TYR A 146 -10.70 7.85 -1.47
N GLU A 147 -11.65 8.03 -0.55
CA GLU A 147 -13.05 8.33 -0.87
C GLU A 147 -13.16 9.64 -1.68
N GLY A 148 -12.37 10.67 -1.36
CA GLY A 148 -12.27 11.89 -2.16
C GLY A 148 -11.68 11.65 -3.55
N TRP A 149 -10.58 10.91 -3.66
CA TRP A 149 -9.95 10.58 -4.96
C TRP A 149 -10.87 9.72 -5.84
N GLU A 150 -11.64 8.80 -5.25
CA GLU A 150 -12.62 7.99 -5.97
C GLU A 150 -13.67 8.88 -6.66
N LEU A 151 -14.18 9.90 -5.95
CA LEU A 151 -15.13 10.88 -6.51
C LEU A 151 -14.48 11.77 -7.59
N GLU A 152 -13.25 12.24 -7.36
CA GLU A 152 -12.53 13.09 -8.32
C GLU A 152 -12.12 12.35 -9.61
N LEU A 153 -11.98 11.02 -9.54
CA LEU A 153 -11.62 10.16 -10.66
C LEU A 153 -12.82 9.48 -11.32
N ALA A 154 -14.02 9.67 -10.80
CA ALA A 154 -15.24 9.16 -11.43
C ALA A 154 -15.31 9.60 -12.90
N ASP A 155 -15.75 8.71 -13.78
CA ASP A 155 -15.89 8.94 -15.23
C ASP A 155 -14.60 9.32 -15.99
N THR A 156 -13.42 9.18 -15.34
CA THR A 156 -12.13 9.48 -15.98
C THR A 156 -11.48 8.26 -16.66
N GLY A 157 -12.05 7.06 -16.47
CA GLY A 157 -11.46 5.79 -16.90
C GLY A 157 -10.37 5.26 -15.96
N VAL A 158 -10.07 5.97 -14.86
CA VAL A 158 -9.14 5.50 -13.82
C VAL A 158 -9.92 4.73 -12.76
N LEU A 159 -9.55 3.47 -12.55
CA LEU A 159 -10.14 2.62 -11.52
C LEU A 159 -9.49 2.89 -10.17
N THR A 160 -10.27 2.79 -9.09
CA THR A 160 -9.78 2.96 -7.72
C THR A 160 -10.28 1.82 -6.83
N THR A 161 -9.39 1.25 -6.02
CA THR A 161 -9.72 0.18 -5.07
C THR A 161 -9.03 0.42 -3.74
N LEU A 162 -9.78 0.34 -2.65
CA LEU A 162 -9.22 0.30 -1.29
C LEU A 162 -9.36 -1.12 -0.74
N ILE A 163 -8.25 -1.82 -0.61
CA ILE A 163 -8.20 -3.11 0.08
C ILE A 163 -8.03 -2.85 1.57
N ALA A 164 -8.95 -3.34 2.39
CA ALA A 164 -8.93 -3.17 3.85
C ALA A 164 -8.69 -4.53 4.54
N PRO A 165 -7.43 -4.98 4.67
CA PRO A 165 -7.13 -6.23 5.34
C PRO A 165 -7.31 -6.13 6.85
N GLY A 166 -7.66 -7.27 7.46
CA GLY A 166 -7.52 -7.52 8.89
C GLY A 166 -6.07 -7.70 9.30
N ALA A 167 -5.84 -8.22 10.51
CA ALA A 167 -4.51 -8.57 10.97
C ALA A 167 -3.84 -9.51 9.95
N THR A 168 -2.67 -9.10 9.47
CA THR A 168 -1.92 -9.84 8.42
C THR A 168 -0.54 -10.15 8.95
N LEU A 169 -0.14 -11.41 8.90
CA LEU A 169 1.16 -11.88 9.37
C LEU A 169 2.28 -11.29 8.51
N THR A 170 3.03 -10.40 9.10
CA THR A 170 4.19 -9.72 8.51
C THR A 170 5.18 -9.40 9.62
N SER A 171 6.40 -9.00 9.28
CA SER A 171 7.39 -8.52 10.26
C SER A 171 6.98 -7.25 11.02
N SER A 172 5.82 -6.67 10.73
CA SER A 172 5.27 -5.58 11.55
C SER A 172 4.77 -6.05 12.92
N TRP A 173 4.66 -7.36 13.11
CA TRP A 173 4.29 -8.00 14.37
C TRP A 173 5.50 -8.49 15.19
N ASP A 174 6.74 -8.24 14.72
CA ASP A 174 7.93 -8.65 15.45
C ASP A 174 7.96 -7.94 16.82
N GLY A 175 7.94 -8.72 17.89
CA GLY A 175 7.86 -8.23 19.28
C GLY A 175 6.45 -7.96 19.81
N GLU A 176 5.40 -8.18 19.01
CA GLU A 176 4.01 -7.97 19.40
C GLU A 176 3.29 -9.30 19.66
N THR A 177 2.22 -9.24 20.48
CA THR A 177 1.33 -10.40 20.68
C THR A 177 0.48 -10.62 19.43
N LEU A 178 0.61 -11.81 18.83
CA LEU A 178 -0.15 -12.15 17.62
C LEU A 178 -1.63 -12.36 17.91
N PRO A 179 -2.53 -11.75 17.11
CA PRO A 179 -3.95 -12.10 17.14
C PRO A 179 -4.18 -13.59 16.82
N PRO A 180 -5.26 -14.19 17.33
CA PRO A 180 -5.53 -15.61 17.14
C PRO A 180 -5.81 -16.00 15.68
N ARG A 181 -6.20 -15.05 14.86
CA ARG A 181 -6.48 -15.24 13.42
C ARG A 181 -5.82 -14.13 12.63
N MET A 182 -5.03 -14.53 11.65
CA MET A 182 -4.29 -13.62 10.78
C MET A 182 -4.37 -14.09 9.33
N LEU A 183 -4.42 -13.11 8.44
CA LEU A 183 -4.24 -13.34 7.00
C LEU A 183 -2.77 -13.62 6.70
N ALA A 184 -2.48 -14.41 5.68
CA ALA A 184 -1.16 -14.41 5.07
C ALA A 184 -1.01 -13.16 4.17
N ALA A 185 0.22 -12.63 4.07
CA ALA A 185 0.49 -11.52 3.14
C ALA A 185 0.18 -11.90 1.68
N ALA A 186 0.35 -13.18 1.34
CA ALA A 186 0.00 -13.72 0.02
C ALA A 186 -1.50 -13.65 -0.29
N ASP A 187 -2.39 -13.83 0.69
CA ASP A 187 -3.84 -13.74 0.48
C ASP A 187 -4.24 -12.30 0.13
N VAL A 188 -3.63 -11.33 0.82
CA VAL A 188 -3.86 -9.90 0.51
C VAL A 188 -3.33 -9.58 -0.88
N ALA A 189 -2.13 -10.06 -1.24
CA ALA A 189 -1.54 -9.85 -2.55
C ALA A 189 -2.37 -10.49 -3.68
N ALA A 190 -2.91 -11.68 -3.46
CA ALA A 190 -3.81 -12.34 -4.41
C ALA A 190 -5.08 -11.52 -4.65
N LEU A 191 -5.65 -10.92 -3.59
CA LEU A 191 -6.81 -10.03 -3.72
C LEU A 191 -6.45 -8.74 -4.46
N VAL A 192 -5.28 -8.13 -4.19
CA VAL A 192 -4.78 -6.95 -4.92
C VAL A 192 -4.63 -7.27 -6.41
N TYR A 193 -3.98 -8.39 -6.74
CA TYR A 193 -3.81 -8.80 -8.13
C TYR A 193 -5.16 -9.05 -8.82
N ARG A 194 -6.07 -9.76 -8.15
CA ARG A 194 -7.42 -10.02 -8.67
C ARG A 194 -8.21 -8.72 -8.90
N ALA A 195 -8.14 -7.77 -7.95
CA ALA A 195 -8.79 -6.48 -8.11
C ALA A 195 -8.32 -5.75 -9.38
N VAL A 196 -7.03 -5.81 -9.67
CA VAL A 196 -6.45 -5.22 -10.89
C VAL A 196 -6.86 -6.00 -12.14
N ALA A 197 -6.78 -7.32 -12.11
CA ALA A 197 -7.07 -8.18 -13.26
C ALA A 197 -8.55 -8.14 -13.69
N GLU A 198 -9.46 -8.05 -12.72
CA GLU A 198 -10.91 -8.01 -12.92
C GLU A 198 -11.48 -6.58 -12.93
N GLY A 199 -10.67 -5.55 -12.68
CA GLY A 199 -11.12 -4.16 -12.64
C GLY A 199 -12.08 -3.87 -11.47
N LEU A 200 -11.88 -4.51 -10.31
CA LEU A 200 -12.72 -4.28 -9.13
C LEU A 200 -12.46 -2.89 -8.57
N THR A 201 -13.53 -2.22 -8.12
CA THR A 201 -13.48 -0.87 -7.57
C THR A 201 -14.13 -0.79 -6.19
N GLY A 202 -13.96 0.34 -5.52
CA GLY A 202 -14.52 0.57 -4.20
C GLY A 202 -13.73 -0.09 -3.07
N ARG A 203 -14.33 -0.14 -1.88
CA ARG A 203 -13.71 -0.70 -0.69
C ARG A 203 -13.99 -2.20 -0.55
N ILE A 204 -12.93 -3.00 -0.52
CA ILE A 204 -12.99 -4.46 -0.35
C ILE A 204 -12.35 -4.82 1.00
N VAL A 205 -13.09 -5.51 1.85
CA VAL A 205 -12.62 -5.95 3.17
C VAL A 205 -12.22 -7.41 3.12
N LEU A 206 -11.02 -7.73 3.63
CA LEU A 206 -10.53 -9.10 3.77
C LEU A 206 -10.27 -9.41 5.25
N ARG A 207 -10.87 -10.47 5.77
CA ARG A 207 -10.67 -10.98 7.13
C ARG A 207 -10.23 -12.42 7.10
N ALA A 208 -9.47 -12.83 8.10
CA ALA A 208 -9.23 -14.24 8.35
C ALA A 208 -10.52 -14.88 8.94
N ASP A 209 -10.87 -16.05 8.44
CA ASP A 209 -12.00 -16.84 8.87
C ASP A 209 -11.83 -17.42 10.30
#